data_dafca937d8225b549aaa70029039c302
#
_entry.id   dafca937d8225b549aaa70029039c302
#
_cell.length_a   1.000
_cell.length_b   1.000
_cell.length_c   1.000
_cell.angle_alpha   90.00
_cell.angle_beta   90.00
_cell.angle_gamma   90.00
#
_symmetry.space_group_name_H-M   'P 1'
#
loop_
_entity.id
_entity.type
_entity.pdbx_description
1 polymer ?
#
loop_
_entity_poly.entity_id
_entity_poly.type
_entity_poly.pdbx_seq_one_letter_code
_entity_poly.pdbx_strand_id
1 'polypeptide(L)'
;MSKVEKSFKKGEVIIKEGDLGDSFFKIIEGNAVVYKNYGQPDQVKLTVLEPGQFFGEMAVIEAYPRSSTVVADGDVKVIETPGEEMNSYFREDPKMIIAIMKHLGDRVRELTADYNEARGLFVDGGAEEVKQNESLMAKLKKHIDFYLSGKGNVSKPSAEALRESADTVAGTDSSLTESYKKGDIIFKQGEVGKCLYLVHSGSVGIYSNYGAANEVKLTELYPVECFGEMGVVSEDARSATAVAMSDETCVEIIRAEDLEGLCITFPVKVDMILRHLSHRLRDLTYDYFSTCKDLYDQYNK
;
A
#
# COMPACT_ATOMS: atom_id res chain seq x y z
N MET A 1 6.18 23.09 8.75
CA MET A 1 5.06 24.06 8.58
C MET A 1 3.97 23.69 9.56
N SER A 2 3.31 24.65 10.19
CA SER A 2 2.31 24.40 11.22
C SER A 2 0.98 23.93 10.66
N LYS A 3 0.27 23.08 11.41
CA LYS A 3 -1.14 22.71 11.18
C LYS A 3 -1.98 23.96 10.90
N VAL A 4 -2.74 23.96 9.83
CA VAL A 4 -3.55 25.11 9.39
C VAL A 4 -5.03 24.77 9.47
N GLU A 5 -5.78 25.56 10.23
CA GLU A 5 -7.24 25.46 10.24
C GLU A 5 -7.81 26.08 8.96
N LYS A 6 -8.67 25.33 8.25
CA LYS A 6 -9.39 25.78 7.06
C LYS A 6 -10.89 25.59 7.24
N SER A 7 -11.67 26.50 6.69
CA SER A 7 -13.14 26.45 6.71
C SER A 7 -13.69 26.39 5.29
N PHE A 8 -14.71 25.55 5.11
CA PHE A 8 -15.38 25.33 3.83
C PHE A 8 -16.89 25.49 4.00
N LYS A 9 -17.53 26.04 3.00
CA LYS A 9 -18.99 26.18 2.92
C LYS A 9 -19.60 24.98 2.19
N LYS A 10 -20.91 24.76 2.41
CA LYS A 10 -21.65 23.68 1.76
C LYS A 10 -21.42 23.66 0.26
N GLY A 11 -21.02 22.49 -0.27
CA GLY A 11 -20.74 22.25 -1.69
C GLY A 11 -19.32 22.61 -2.14
N GLU A 12 -18.49 23.20 -1.27
CA GLU A 12 -17.09 23.45 -1.62
C GLU A 12 -16.28 22.15 -1.61
N VAL A 13 -15.41 22.00 -2.61
CA VAL A 13 -14.50 20.85 -2.72
C VAL A 13 -13.28 21.11 -1.84
N ILE A 14 -13.03 20.19 -0.90
CA ILE A 14 -11.87 20.26 0.01
C ILE A 14 -10.65 19.63 -0.67
N ILE A 15 -10.80 18.45 -1.24
CA ILE A 15 -9.82 17.79 -2.11
C ILE A 15 -10.52 17.23 -3.34
N LYS A 16 -9.81 17.21 -4.47
CA LYS A 16 -10.36 16.72 -5.73
C LYS A 16 -9.64 15.47 -6.19
N GLU A 17 -10.41 14.48 -6.63
CA GLU A 17 -9.91 13.25 -7.23
C GLU A 17 -8.94 13.56 -8.40
N GLY A 18 -7.80 12.90 -8.40
CA GLY A 18 -6.75 13.05 -9.40
C GLY A 18 -5.77 14.19 -9.14
N ASP A 19 -6.03 15.11 -8.19
CA ASP A 19 -5.07 16.15 -7.83
C ASP A 19 -3.88 15.54 -7.03
N LEU A 20 -2.70 16.11 -7.22
CA LEU A 20 -1.56 15.82 -6.35
C LEU A 20 -1.75 16.54 -5.01
N GLY A 21 -1.33 15.90 -3.92
CA GLY A 21 -1.42 16.51 -2.60
C GLY A 21 -0.48 15.84 -1.61
N ASP A 22 0.20 16.67 -0.83
CA ASP A 22 1.21 16.34 0.17
C ASP A 22 0.72 16.58 1.62
N SER A 23 -0.58 16.78 1.78
CA SER A 23 -1.22 17.04 3.07
C SER A 23 -2.42 16.13 3.29
N PHE A 24 -2.77 15.90 4.55
CA PHE A 24 -3.97 15.21 4.99
C PHE A 24 -4.79 16.10 5.93
N PHE A 25 -6.03 15.73 6.18
CA PHE A 25 -6.99 16.58 6.85
C PHE A 25 -7.70 15.82 7.98
N LYS A 26 -7.99 16.53 9.07
CA LYS A 26 -8.87 16.07 10.15
C LYS A 26 -10.09 16.97 10.23
N ILE A 27 -11.30 16.40 10.24
CA ILE A 27 -12.53 17.15 10.43
C ILE A 27 -12.64 17.56 11.91
N ILE A 28 -12.85 18.84 12.16
CA ILE A 28 -13.04 19.41 13.50
C ILE A 28 -14.52 19.69 13.75
N GLU A 29 -15.21 20.28 12.77
CA GLU A 29 -16.64 20.61 12.85
C GLU A 29 -17.32 20.36 11.50
N GLY A 30 -18.59 19.97 11.54
CA GLY A 30 -19.39 19.68 10.35
C GLY A 30 -19.08 18.32 9.73
N ASN A 31 -19.68 18.03 8.59
CA ASN A 31 -19.54 16.77 7.87
C ASN A 31 -19.07 17.01 6.44
N ALA A 32 -18.32 16.07 5.89
CA ALA A 32 -17.91 16.07 4.48
C ALA A 32 -18.30 14.75 3.81
N VAL A 33 -18.55 14.78 2.51
CA VAL A 33 -18.93 13.60 1.72
C VAL A 33 -17.83 13.24 0.76
N VAL A 34 -17.48 11.97 0.74
CA VAL A 34 -16.49 11.40 -0.18
C VAL A 34 -17.21 10.86 -1.42
N TYR A 35 -16.74 11.30 -2.58
CA TYR A 35 -17.28 10.89 -3.86
C TYR A 35 -16.20 10.30 -4.77
N LYS A 36 -16.58 9.30 -5.53
CA LYS A 36 -15.88 8.86 -6.73
C LYS A 36 -16.53 9.49 -7.95
N ASN A 37 -15.71 9.94 -8.93
CA ASN A 37 -16.17 10.57 -10.16
C ASN A 37 -17.10 11.77 -9.92
N TYR A 38 -16.78 12.62 -8.94
CA TYR A 38 -17.62 13.77 -8.57
C TYR A 38 -17.90 14.71 -9.75
N GLY A 39 -19.18 15.02 -9.95
CA GLY A 39 -19.64 15.86 -11.07
C GLY A 39 -19.72 15.13 -12.42
N GLN A 40 -19.50 13.83 -12.47
CA GLN A 40 -19.66 12.98 -13.66
C GLN A 40 -20.96 12.19 -13.61
N PRO A 41 -21.49 11.68 -14.75
CA PRO A 41 -22.73 10.89 -14.79
C PRO A 41 -22.68 9.61 -13.93
N ASP A 42 -21.49 9.09 -13.72
CA ASP A 42 -21.20 7.87 -12.90
C ASP A 42 -20.70 8.21 -11.51
N GLN A 43 -21.05 9.38 -11.00
CA GLN A 43 -20.72 9.79 -9.62
C GLN A 43 -21.27 8.81 -8.60
N VAL A 44 -20.42 8.37 -7.67
CA VAL A 44 -20.79 7.49 -6.55
C VAL A 44 -20.45 8.16 -5.23
N LYS A 45 -21.43 8.24 -4.32
CA LYS A 45 -21.18 8.60 -2.92
C LYS A 45 -20.59 7.39 -2.20
N LEU A 46 -19.37 7.53 -1.68
CA LEU A 46 -18.67 6.44 -0.99
C LEU A 46 -19.00 6.41 0.51
N THR A 47 -18.85 7.56 1.20
CA THR A 47 -19.07 7.67 2.63
C THR A 47 -19.29 9.11 3.04
N VAL A 48 -19.70 9.30 4.30
CA VAL A 48 -19.74 10.60 4.99
C VAL A 48 -18.67 10.58 6.07
N LEU A 49 -17.92 11.65 6.13
CA LEU A 49 -16.88 11.89 7.14
C LEU A 49 -17.44 12.83 8.22
N GLU A 50 -17.21 12.47 9.47
CA GLU A 50 -17.70 13.16 10.66
C GLU A 50 -16.54 13.79 11.44
N PRO A 51 -16.83 14.71 12.42
CA PRO A 51 -15.79 15.26 13.29
C PRO A 51 -14.91 14.19 13.95
N GLY A 52 -13.61 14.42 13.93
CA GLY A 52 -12.59 13.49 14.42
C GLY A 52 -12.02 12.58 13.34
N GLN A 53 -12.70 12.38 12.21
CA GLN A 53 -12.22 11.53 11.12
C GLN A 53 -11.20 12.25 10.22
N PHE A 54 -10.35 11.44 9.59
CA PHE A 54 -9.29 11.88 8.71
C PHE A 54 -9.61 11.56 7.26
N PHE A 55 -8.98 12.31 6.34
CA PHE A 55 -9.04 12.04 4.89
C PHE A 55 -7.84 12.66 4.16
N GLY A 56 -7.57 12.16 2.95
CA GLY A 56 -6.45 12.62 2.13
C GLY A 56 -5.10 12.00 2.51
N GLU A 57 -5.03 11.18 3.58
CA GLU A 57 -3.85 10.49 4.09
C GLU A 57 -3.22 9.57 3.05
N MET A 58 -4.04 8.94 2.21
CA MET A 58 -3.59 7.99 1.19
C MET A 58 -2.63 8.64 0.18
N ALA A 59 -2.94 9.87 -0.25
CA ALA A 59 -2.09 10.59 -1.19
C ALA A 59 -0.73 10.95 -0.58
N VAL A 60 -0.68 11.14 0.75
CA VAL A 60 0.55 11.42 1.48
C VAL A 60 1.43 10.18 1.60
N ILE A 61 0.84 9.06 2.03
CA ILE A 61 1.56 7.80 2.25
C ILE A 61 2.03 7.19 0.94
N GLU A 62 1.16 7.18 -0.07
CA GLU A 62 1.42 6.57 -1.38
C GLU A 62 2.13 7.52 -2.36
N ALA A 63 2.19 8.83 -2.07
CA ALA A 63 2.59 9.90 -3.00
C ALA A 63 1.83 9.83 -4.35
N TYR A 64 0.56 9.41 -4.28
CA TYR A 64 -0.36 9.25 -5.41
C TYR A 64 -1.31 10.44 -5.52
N PRO A 65 -1.93 10.63 -6.69
CA PRO A 65 -3.08 11.52 -6.81
C PRO A 65 -4.19 11.12 -5.85
N ARG A 66 -4.98 12.10 -5.40
CA ARG A 66 -6.15 11.89 -4.55
C ARG A 66 -7.05 10.82 -5.13
N SER A 67 -7.40 9.82 -4.36
CA SER A 67 -8.23 8.68 -4.78
C SER A 67 -9.70 9.03 -4.97
N SER A 68 -10.17 10.14 -4.39
CA SER A 68 -11.57 10.58 -4.37
C SER A 68 -11.68 12.08 -4.17
N THR A 69 -12.88 12.63 -4.43
CA THR A 69 -13.24 14.02 -4.14
C THR A 69 -13.96 14.09 -2.80
N VAL A 70 -13.55 15.01 -1.92
CA VAL A 70 -14.22 15.29 -0.65
C VAL A 70 -14.87 16.67 -0.72
N VAL A 71 -16.16 16.70 -0.41
CA VAL A 71 -17.01 17.89 -0.53
C VAL A 71 -17.66 18.20 0.81
N ALA A 72 -17.67 19.46 1.21
CA ALA A 72 -18.32 19.92 2.44
C ALA A 72 -19.84 19.75 2.39
N ASP A 73 -20.44 19.08 3.40
CA ASP A 73 -21.89 18.91 3.53
C ASP A 73 -22.45 19.84 4.62
N GLY A 74 -22.31 21.13 4.40
CA GLY A 74 -22.60 22.19 5.35
C GLY A 74 -21.35 23.05 5.57
N ASP A 75 -21.33 23.80 6.67
CA ASP A 75 -20.14 24.49 7.12
C ASP A 75 -19.19 23.46 7.76
N VAL A 76 -17.98 23.33 7.24
CA VAL A 76 -16.97 22.35 7.68
C VAL A 76 -15.70 23.07 8.09
N LYS A 77 -15.15 22.71 9.25
CA LYS A 77 -13.80 23.09 9.65
C LYS A 77 -12.89 21.88 9.66
N VAL A 78 -11.71 22.02 9.11
CA VAL A 78 -10.68 20.98 9.07
C VAL A 78 -9.35 21.54 9.54
N ILE A 79 -8.51 20.65 10.08
CA ILE A 79 -7.07 20.91 10.23
C ILE A 79 -6.36 20.24 9.06
N GLU A 80 -5.69 21.04 8.24
CA GLU A 80 -4.74 20.55 7.24
C GLU A 80 -3.38 20.34 7.90
N THR A 81 -2.80 19.17 7.66
CA THR A 81 -1.50 18.77 8.20
C THR A 81 -0.59 18.32 7.05
N PRO A 82 0.62 18.86 6.95
CA PRO A 82 1.62 18.36 6.01
C PRO A 82 1.93 16.88 6.26
N GLY A 83 2.21 16.13 5.19
CA GLY A 83 2.50 14.71 5.29
C GLY A 83 3.71 14.37 6.15
N GLU A 84 4.70 15.24 6.16
CA GLU A 84 5.89 15.12 7.02
C GLU A 84 5.58 15.10 8.54
N GLU A 85 4.42 15.64 8.94
CA GLU A 85 3.96 15.66 10.33
C GLU A 85 3.09 14.42 10.70
N MET A 86 2.87 13.46 9.78
CA MET A 86 2.02 12.29 10.02
C MET A 86 2.48 11.48 11.24
N ASN A 87 3.79 11.43 11.50
CA ASN A 87 4.37 10.70 12.63
C ASN A 87 3.86 11.19 14.00
N SER A 88 3.42 12.44 14.12
CA SER A 88 2.82 12.95 15.36
C SER A 88 1.48 12.27 15.68
N TYR A 89 0.75 11.84 14.64
CA TYR A 89 -0.56 11.21 14.79
C TYR A 89 -0.50 9.74 15.18
N PHE A 90 0.64 9.05 15.05
CA PHE A 90 0.75 7.65 15.45
C PHE A 90 0.35 7.42 16.91
N ARG A 91 0.66 8.37 17.78
CA ARG A 91 0.30 8.32 19.20
C ARG A 91 -1.11 8.85 19.49
N GLU A 92 -1.59 9.78 18.67
CA GLU A 92 -2.89 10.42 18.85
C GLU A 92 -4.05 9.50 18.42
N ASP A 93 -3.88 8.75 17.32
CA ASP A 93 -4.91 7.84 16.78
C ASP A 93 -4.32 6.57 16.15
N PRO A 94 -3.85 5.61 16.98
CA PRO A 94 -3.30 4.34 16.51
C PRO A 94 -4.26 3.55 15.60
N LYS A 95 -5.58 3.65 15.84
CA LYS A 95 -6.58 2.93 15.04
C LYS A 95 -6.65 3.43 13.61
N MET A 96 -6.49 4.74 13.41
CA MET A 96 -6.40 5.32 12.07
C MET A 96 -5.18 4.77 11.34
N ILE A 97 -4.03 4.71 11.99
CA ILE A 97 -2.80 4.20 11.38
C ILE A 97 -2.95 2.73 10.97
N ILE A 98 -3.55 1.91 11.83
CA ILE A 98 -3.85 0.51 11.51
C ILE A 98 -4.84 0.40 10.34
N ALA A 99 -5.84 1.28 10.26
CA ALA A 99 -6.77 1.32 9.13
C ALA A 99 -6.06 1.68 7.81
N ILE A 100 -5.11 2.60 7.85
CA ILE A 100 -4.27 2.95 6.70
C ILE A 100 -3.40 1.76 6.29
N MET A 101 -2.74 1.09 7.26
CA MET A 101 -1.96 -0.12 6.97
C MET A 101 -2.81 -1.21 6.30
N LYS A 102 -4.03 -1.42 6.80
CA LYS A 102 -4.99 -2.36 6.19
C LYS A 102 -5.30 -1.98 4.75
N HIS A 103 -5.65 -0.73 4.51
CA HIS A 103 -5.97 -0.27 3.17
C HIS A 103 -4.79 -0.45 2.20
N LEU A 104 -3.57 -0.09 2.61
CA LEU A 104 -2.37 -0.31 1.79
C LEU A 104 -2.15 -1.80 1.47
N GLY A 105 -2.29 -2.66 2.47
CA GLY A 105 -2.15 -4.10 2.28
C GLY A 105 -3.21 -4.68 1.32
N ASP A 106 -4.47 -4.28 1.47
CA ASP A 106 -5.55 -4.71 0.57
C ASP A 106 -5.26 -4.27 -0.88
N ARG A 107 -4.78 -3.04 -1.07
CA ARG A 107 -4.37 -2.52 -2.39
C ARG A 107 -3.20 -3.29 -2.99
N VAL A 108 -2.17 -3.60 -2.20
CA VAL A 108 -1.03 -4.42 -2.65
C VAL A 108 -1.52 -5.79 -3.12
N ARG A 109 -2.46 -6.41 -2.40
CA ARG A 109 -3.03 -7.71 -2.76
C ARG A 109 -3.80 -7.65 -4.08
N GLU A 110 -4.75 -6.73 -4.20
CA GLU A 110 -5.57 -6.55 -5.41
C GLU A 110 -4.67 -6.33 -6.63
N LEU A 111 -3.71 -5.42 -6.50
CA LEU A 111 -2.80 -5.09 -7.59
C LEU A 111 -1.85 -6.25 -7.93
N THR A 112 -1.45 -7.07 -6.93
CA THR A 112 -0.64 -8.27 -7.17
C THR A 112 -1.44 -9.29 -7.99
N ALA A 113 -2.73 -9.46 -7.71
CA ALA A 113 -3.61 -10.33 -8.49
C ALA A 113 -3.75 -9.83 -9.94
N ASP A 114 -4.05 -8.54 -10.13
CA ASP A 114 -4.15 -7.91 -11.45
C ASP A 114 -2.83 -8.01 -12.25
N TYR A 115 -1.69 -7.83 -11.58
CA TYR A 115 -0.36 -7.95 -12.20
C TYR A 115 -0.04 -9.38 -12.64
N ASN A 116 -0.36 -10.37 -11.80
CA ASN A 116 -0.17 -11.78 -12.14
C ASN A 116 -1.08 -12.20 -13.30
N GLU A 117 -2.33 -11.73 -13.33
CA GLU A 117 -3.25 -11.93 -14.46
C GLU A 117 -2.64 -11.36 -15.76
N ALA A 118 -2.20 -10.10 -15.74
CA ALA A 118 -1.56 -9.45 -16.88
C ALA A 118 -0.30 -10.18 -17.36
N ARG A 119 0.56 -10.64 -16.45
CA ARG A 119 1.76 -11.42 -16.79
C ARG A 119 1.43 -12.77 -17.39
N GLY A 120 0.38 -13.45 -16.91
CA GLY A 120 -0.06 -14.73 -17.46
C GLY A 120 -0.36 -14.64 -18.96
N LEU A 121 -0.91 -13.52 -19.40
CA LEU A 121 -1.22 -13.29 -20.82
C LEU A 121 0.02 -13.24 -21.74
N PHE A 122 1.19 -12.90 -21.23
CA PHE A 122 2.45 -12.97 -21.99
C PHE A 122 2.96 -14.40 -22.15
N VAL A 123 2.78 -15.25 -21.14
CA VAL A 123 3.39 -16.58 -21.07
C VAL A 123 2.61 -17.60 -21.90
N ASP A 124 1.28 -17.52 -21.89
CA ASP A 124 0.40 -18.53 -22.50
C ASP A 124 0.10 -18.29 -24.00
N GLY A 125 0.76 -17.32 -24.63
CA GLY A 125 0.52 -16.99 -26.04
C GLY A 125 -0.90 -16.45 -26.31
N GLY A 126 -1.52 -15.89 -25.29
CA GLY A 126 -2.93 -15.51 -25.21
C GLY A 126 -3.38 -14.31 -26.07
N ALA A 127 -2.69 -14.05 -27.20
CA ALA A 127 -3.08 -13.00 -28.14
C ALA A 127 -4.54 -13.09 -28.60
N GLU A 128 -5.05 -14.31 -28.78
CA GLU A 128 -6.43 -14.54 -29.19
C GLU A 128 -7.42 -14.43 -28.01
N GLU A 129 -7.03 -14.84 -26.79
CA GLU A 129 -7.85 -14.71 -25.59
C GLU A 129 -8.02 -13.25 -25.15
N VAL A 130 -6.97 -12.43 -25.26
CA VAL A 130 -7.04 -10.99 -24.92
C VAL A 130 -7.97 -10.24 -25.89
N LYS A 131 -7.92 -10.54 -27.19
CA LYS A 131 -8.82 -9.94 -28.19
C LYS A 131 -10.29 -10.32 -27.98
N GLN A 132 -10.57 -11.46 -27.36
CA GLN A 132 -11.93 -11.93 -27.06
C GLN A 132 -12.45 -11.42 -25.71
N ASN A 133 -11.57 -10.92 -24.81
CA ASN A 133 -11.97 -10.41 -23.50
C ASN A 133 -12.04 -8.88 -23.48
N GLU A 134 -13.16 -8.34 -23.98
CA GLU A 134 -13.44 -6.89 -24.02
C GLU A 134 -13.34 -6.22 -22.66
N SER A 135 -13.68 -6.94 -21.57
CA SER A 135 -13.59 -6.43 -20.20
C SER A 135 -12.14 -6.21 -19.75
N LEU A 136 -11.25 -7.15 -20.08
CA LEU A 136 -9.82 -7.04 -19.77
C LEU A 136 -9.16 -5.91 -20.56
N MET A 137 -9.45 -5.81 -21.87
CA MET A 137 -8.94 -4.73 -22.71
C MET A 137 -9.44 -3.36 -22.25
N ALA A 138 -10.69 -3.26 -21.78
CA ALA A 138 -11.23 -2.02 -21.22
C ALA A 138 -10.51 -1.62 -19.92
N LYS A 139 -10.21 -2.59 -19.02
CA LYS A 139 -9.41 -2.38 -17.82
C LYS A 139 -8.00 -1.90 -18.17
N LEU A 140 -7.30 -2.60 -19.07
CA LEU A 140 -5.95 -2.25 -19.50
C LEU A 140 -5.91 -0.83 -20.10
N LYS A 141 -6.81 -0.54 -21.02
CA LYS A 141 -6.93 0.80 -21.64
C LYS A 141 -7.20 1.88 -20.61
N LYS A 142 -8.12 1.67 -19.66
CA LYS A 142 -8.43 2.62 -18.59
C LYS A 142 -7.20 2.94 -17.74
N HIS A 143 -6.39 1.94 -17.40
CA HIS A 143 -5.15 2.14 -16.63
C HIS A 143 -4.10 2.89 -17.46
N ILE A 144 -3.93 2.54 -18.74
CA ILE A 144 -3.02 3.23 -19.65
C ILE A 144 -3.41 4.69 -19.82
N ASP A 145 -4.69 4.98 -20.10
CA ASP A 145 -5.19 6.33 -20.28
C ASP A 145 -5.02 7.18 -19.02
N PHE A 146 -5.21 6.59 -17.82
CA PHE A 146 -4.96 7.25 -16.54
C PHE A 146 -3.50 7.69 -16.40
N TYR A 147 -2.55 6.82 -16.72
CA TYR A 147 -1.13 7.13 -16.63
C TYR A 147 -0.64 8.07 -17.74
N LEU A 148 -1.11 7.91 -18.96
CA LEU A 148 -0.77 8.79 -20.10
C LEU A 148 -1.31 10.20 -19.92
N SER A 149 -2.38 10.40 -19.16
CA SER A 149 -2.91 11.72 -18.84
C SER A 149 -2.01 12.55 -17.91
N GLY A 150 -0.84 12.02 -17.51
CA GLY A 150 0.10 12.68 -16.60
C GLY A 150 -0.35 12.69 -15.12
N LYS A 151 -1.52 12.13 -14.82
CA LYS A 151 -2.06 12.02 -13.46
C LYS A 151 -1.43 10.86 -12.66
N GLY A 152 -0.68 9.99 -13.36
CA GLY A 152 0.03 8.85 -12.78
C GLY A 152 1.52 8.87 -13.09
N ASN A 153 2.20 10.01 -12.93
CA ASN A 153 3.66 10.07 -13.09
C ASN A 153 4.32 9.34 -11.91
N VAL A 154 4.27 8.01 -11.94
CA VAL A 154 4.90 7.14 -10.95
C VAL A 154 6.32 6.88 -11.43
N SER A 155 7.28 7.57 -10.85
CA SER A 155 8.68 7.16 -10.94
C SER A 155 8.89 5.93 -10.05
N LYS A 156 9.67 4.96 -10.52
CA LYS A 156 10.07 3.83 -9.68
C LYS A 156 10.81 4.39 -8.46
N PRO A 157 10.33 4.13 -7.22
CA PRO A 157 10.96 4.68 -6.03
C PRO A 157 12.37 4.09 -5.86
N SER A 158 13.32 4.87 -5.33
CA SER A 158 14.67 4.36 -5.07
C SER A 158 14.68 3.56 -3.76
N ALA A 159 15.31 2.38 -3.79
CA ALA A 159 15.50 1.56 -2.59
C ALA A 159 16.37 2.24 -1.51
N GLU A 160 17.11 3.29 -1.86
CA GLU A 160 17.95 4.06 -0.93
C GLU A 160 17.13 4.80 0.13
N ALA A 161 15.98 5.36 -0.23
CA ALA A 161 15.11 6.07 0.70
C ALA A 161 14.56 5.17 1.84
N LEU A 162 14.45 3.86 1.61
CA LEU A 162 14.08 2.90 2.65
C LEU A 162 15.26 2.56 3.57
N ARG A 163 16.48 2.54 3.05
CA ARG A 163 17.68 2.17 3.81
C ARG A 163 18.13 3.26 4.79
N GLU A 164 17.89 4.53 4.48
CA GLU A 164 18.20 5.65 5.40
C GLU A 164 17.38 5.60 6.70
N SER A 165 16.20 4.96 6.67
CA SER A 165 15.39 4.72 7.88
C SER A 165 15.93 3.55 8.73
N ALA A 166 16.81 2.72 8.17
CA ALA A 166 17.27 1.45 8.74
C ALA A 166 18.13 1.62 9.99
N ASP A 167 19.05 2.56 9.96
CA ASP A 167 20.03 2.78 11.04
C ASP A 167 19.36 3.25 12.35
N THR A 168 18.15 3.80 12.25
CA THR A 168 17.38 4.28 13.40
C THR A 168 16.62 3.16 14.13
N VAL A 169 16.37 2.04 13.47
CA VAL A 169 15.54 0.93 13.99
C VAL A 169 16.36 -0.24 14.52
N ALA A 170 17.63 -0.32 14.13
CA ALA A 170 18.56 -1.42 14.46
C ALA A 170 18.95 -1.57 15.96
N GLY A 171 18.31 -0.88 16.86
CA GLY A 171 18.59 -0.93 18.30
C GLY A 171 17.39 -1.09 19.21
N THR A 172 16.19 -1.27 18.67
CA THR A 172 15.00 -1.41 19.52
C THR A 172 14.82 -2.86 19.96
N ASP A 173 14.92 -3.04 21.27
CA ASP A 173 14.69 -4.30 21.97
C ASP A 173 13.26 -4.79 21.69
N SER A 174 13.10 -5.71 20.73
CA SER A 174 11.82 -6.34 20.49
C SER A 174 11.78 -7.70 21.17
N SER A 175 10.70 -7.96 21.87
CA SER A 175 10.53 -9.13 22.71
C SER A 175 10.35 -10.44 21.94
N LEU A 176 10.23 -10.44 20.61
CA LEU A 176 9.93 -11.64 19.82
C LEU A 176 10.76 -11.68 18.53
N THR A 177 11.95 -12.25 18.61
CA THR A 177 12.78 -12.55 17.44
C THR A 177 12.95 -14.06 17.28
N GLU A 178 12.96 -14.52 16.04
CA GLU A 178 13.25 -15.93 15.69
C GLU A 178 14.40 -15.98 14.69
N SER A 179 15.24 -17.01 14.85
CA SER A 179 16.39 -17.25 13.97
C SER A 179 16.19 -18.52 13.16
N TYR A 180 16.54 -18.47 11.89
CA TYR A 180 16.37 -19.52 10.91
C TYR A 180 17.68 -19.84 10.22
N LYS A 181 17.85 -21.10 9.82
CA LYS A 181 18.95 -21.56 8.96
C LYS A 181 18.53 -21.46 7.51
N LYS A 182 19.52 -21.40 6.62
CA LYS A 182 19.28 -21.43 5.18
C LYS A 182 18.39 -22.61 4.77
N GLY A 183 17.31 -22.33 4.08
CA GLY A 183 16.32 -23.30 3.62
C GLY A 183 15.16 -23.53 4.58
N ASP A 184 15.21 -23.01 5.82
CA ASP A 184 14.10 -23.10 6.73
C ASP A 184 12.90 -22.28 6.21
N ILE A 185 11.71 -22.85 6.33
CA ILE A 185 10.46 -22.19 5.93
C ILE A 185 9.95 -21.39 7.12
N ILE A 186 9.79 -20.09 6.96
CA ILE A 186 9.23 -19.19 7.98
C ILE A 186 7.71 -19.33 8.04
N PHE A 187 7.05 -19.33 6.87
CA PHE A 187 5.64 -19.72 6.70
C PHE A 187 5.38 -20.18 5.26
N LYS A 188 4.29 -20.92 5.06
CA LYS A 188 3.89 -21.45 3.74
C LYS A 188 2.74 -20.66 3.13
N GLN A 189 2.70 -20.62 1.82
CA GLN A 189 1.55 -20.16 1.05
C GLN A 189 0.30 -20.94 1.46
N GLY A 190 -0.82 -20.24 1.68
CA GLY A 190 -2.08 -20.82 2.11
C GLY A 190 -2.26 -20.93 3.64
N GLU A 191 -1.20 -20.75 4.45
CA GLU A 191 -1.34 -20.71 5.91
C GLU A 191 -2.04 -19.44 6.38
N VAL A 192 -2.84 -19.54 7.45
CA VAL A 192 -3.42 -18.38 8.12
C VAL A 192 -2.42 -17.85 9.14
N GLY A 193 -2.08 -16.56 9.06
CA GLY A 193 -1.13 -15.96 9.99
C GLY A 193 -1.54 -14.52 10.35
N LYS A 194 -1.47 -14.19 11.65
CA LYS A 194 -1.83 -12.87 12.21
C LYS A 194 -0.59 -12.07 12.64
N CYS A 195 0.50 -12.22 11.92
CA CYS A 195 1.72 -11.47 12.19
C CYS A 195 2.42 -11.06 10.90
N LEU A 196 3.13 -9.96 10.95
CA LEU A 196 4.12 -9.55 9.97
C LEU A 196 5.52 -9.79 10.55
N TYR A 197 6.50 -9.84 9.68
CA TYR A 197 7.89 -10.08 10.01
C TYR A 197 8.75 -8.93 9.51
N LEU A 198 9.76 -8.57 10.30
CA LEU A 198 10.80 -7.61 9.93
C LEU A 198 12.14 -8.34 9.91
N VAL A 199 12.87 -8.25 8.81
CA VAL A 199 14.21 -8.86 8.69
C VAL A 199 15.22 -8.04 9.51
N HIS A 200 15.88 -8.65 10.47
CA HIS A 200 16.96 -8.04 11.27
C HIS A 200 18.34 -8.38 10.71
N SER A 201 18.56 -9.64 10.29
CA SER A 201 19.80 -10.08 9.67
C SER A 201 19.54 -11.17 8.64
N GLY A 202 20.51 -11.41 7.77
CA GLY A 202 20.39 -12.39 6.70
C GLY A 202 19.49 -11.92 5.57
N SER A 203 18.80 -12.84 4.90
CA SER A 203 17.82 -12.54 3.87
C SER A 203 16.70 -13.59 3.78
N VAL A 204 15.55 -13.18 3.26
CA VAL A 204 14.34 -14.00 3.12
C VAL A 204 13.87 -14.01 1.68
N GLY A 205 13.78 -15.18 1.07
CA GLY A 205 13.19 -15.38 -0.26
C GLY A 205 11.69 -15.57 -0.17
N ILE A 206 10.95 -14.87 -1.03
CA ILE A 206 9.49 -14.99 -1.16
C ILE A 206 9.18 -15.76 -2.44
N TYR A 207 8.42 -16.83 -2.32
CA TYR A 207 8.16 -17.76 -3.41
C TYR A 207 6.67 -18.01 -3.61
N SER A 208 6.24 -18.05 -4.86
CA SER A 208 4.97 -18.66 -5.25
C SER A 208 5.21 -20.12 -5.60
N ASN A 209 4.29 -21.00 -5.16
CA ASN A 209 4.33 -22.45 -5.41
C ASN A 209 5.67 -23.12 -5.01
N TYR A 210 6.22 -22.72 -3.87
CA TYR A 210 7.51 -23.23 -3.37
C TYR A 210 7.54 -24.77 -3.30
N GLY A 211 8.60 -25.37 -3.87
CA GLY A 211 8.77 -26.83 -3.95
C GLY A 211 7.97 -27.52 -5.04
N ALA A 212 7.18 -26.80 -5.85
CA ALA A 212 6.43 -27.34 -6.97
C ALA A 212 7.17 -27.12 -8.31
N ALA A 213 6.76 -27.83 -9.36
CA ALA A 213 7.38 -27.71 -10.69
C ALA A 213 7.25 -26.27 -11.30
N ASN A 214 6.26 -25.52 -10.86
CA ASN A 214 5.99 -24.14 -11.26
C ASN A 214 6.41 -23.13 -10.17
N GLU A 215 7.43 -23.45 -9.38
CA GLU A 215 8.01 -22.54 -8.39
C GLU A 215 8.53 -21.27 -9.05
N VAL A 216 8.18 -20.12 -8.46
CA VAL A 216 8.69 -18.81 -8.88
C VAL A 216 9.17 -18.04 -7.67
N LYS A 217 10.45 -17.63 -7.67
CA LYS A 217 10.96 -16.65 -6.71
C LYS A 217 10.43 -15.27 -7.08
N LEU A 218 9.62 -14.69 -6.21
CA LEU A 218 9.00 -13.38 -6.43
C LEU A 218 9.98 -12.24 -6.08
N THR A 219 10.65 -12.36 -4.93
CA THR A 219 11.62 -11.37 -4.45
C THR A 219 12.56 -11.97 -3.39
N GLU A 220 13.60 -11.23 -3.03
CA GLU A 220 14.42 -11.48 -1.85
C GLU A 220 14.47 -10.23 -1.01
N LEU A 221 14.25 -10.37 0.30
CA LEU A 221 14.15 -9.31 1.28
C LEU A 221 15.38 -9.32 2.17
N TYR A 222 15.84 -8.13 2.50
CA TYR A 222 17.05 -7.87 3.28
C TYR A 222 16.72 -7.15 4.58
N PRO A 223 17.69 -6.91 5.48
CA PRO A 223 17.45 -6.21 6.72
C PRO A 223 16.65 -4.91 6.52
N VAL A 224 15.71 -4.68 7.45
CA VAL A 224 14.76 -3.57 7.53
C VAL A 224 13.54 -3.72 6.62
N GLU A 225 13.53 -4.69 5.70
CA GLU A 225 12.33 -4.97 4.91
C GLU A 225 11.36 -5.86 5.69
N CYS A 226 10.05 -5.60 5.51
CA CYS A 226 9.00 -6.38 6.16
C CYS A 226 8.24 -7.26 5.14
N PHE A 227 7.66 -8.36 5.65
CA PHE A 227 6.89 -9.31 4.85
C PHE A 227 5.80 -9.98 5.71
N GLY A 228 4.87 -10.64 5.05
CA GLY A 228 3.73 -11.27 5.72
C GLY A 228 2.71 -10.26 6.26
N GLU A 229 2.82 -9.00 5.89
CA GLU A 229 1.93 -7.90 6.26
C GLU A 229 0.48 -8.19 5.90
N MET A 230 0.26 -8.94 4.81
CA MET A 230 -1.07 -9.32 4.35
C MET A 230 -1.85 -10.14 5.38
N GLY A 231 -1.16 -10.97 6.16
CA GLY A 231 -1.80 -11.77 7.22
C GLY A 231 -2.18 -10.97 8.47
N VAL A 232 -1.64 -9.75 8.63
CA VAL A 232 -2.00 -8.84 9.74
C VAL A 232 -3.13 -7.91 9.35
N VAL A 233 -3.14 -7.54 8.08
CA VAL A 233 -4.00 -6.52 7.50
C VAL A 233 -5.35 -7.08 7.09
N SER A 234 -5.36 -8.25 6.48
CA SER A 234 -6.55 -9.02 6.16
C SER A 234 -6.40 -10.39 6.81
N GLU A 235 -7.44 -10.93 7.43
CA GLU A 235 -7.41 -12.28 8.03
C GLU A 235 -7.27 -13.41 6.99
N ASP A 236 -6.64 -13.10 5.85
CA ASP A 236 -6.49 -13.99 4.71
C ASP A 236 -5.26 -14.89 4.84
N ALA A 237 -5.28 -15.97 4.06
CA ALA A 237 -4.15 -16.88 3.94
C ALA A 237 -2.91 -16.19 3.30
N ARG A 238 -1.71 -16.64 3.68
CA ARG A 238 -0.44 -16.20 3.11
C ARG A 238 -0.44 -16.33 1.59
N SER A 239 -0.13 -15.28 0.87
CA SER A 239 -0.12 -15.26 -0.60
C SER A 239 1.10 -15.95 -1.21
N ALA A 240 2.16 -16.19 -0.41
CA ALA A 240 3.42 -16.78 -0.83
C ALA A 240 4.08 -17.55 0.32
N THR A 241 5.12 -18.32 0.02
CA THR A 241 5.98 -18.98 0.99
C THR A 241 7.22 -18.13 1.26
N ALA A 242 7.59 -17.95 2.53
CA ALA A 242 8.80 -17.26 2.95
C ALA A 242 9.85 -18.25 3.42
N VAL A 243 11.08 -18.14 2.90
CA VAL A 243 12.17 -19.06 3.15
C VAL A 243 13.42 -18.30 3.52
N ALA A 244 14.13 -18.72 4.58
CA ALA A 244 15.42 -18.15 4.96
C ALA A 244 16.49 -18.49 3.90
N MET A 245 17.24 -17.47 3.45
CA MET A 245 18.23 -17.62 2.39
C MET A 245 19.67 -17.67 2.90
N SER A 246 19.89 -17.40 4.19
CA SER A 246 21.18 -17.45 4.86
C SER A 246 21.10 -18.19 6.21
N ASP A 247 22.23 -18.68 6.72
CA ASP A 247 22.29 -19.47 7.95
C ASP A 247 22.06 -18.66 9.25
N GLU A 248 22.09 -17.34 9.16
CA GLU A 248 21.87 -16.42 10.29
C GLU A 248 20.72 -15.45 9.98
N THR A 249 19.66 -15.97 9.36
CA THR A 249 18.46 -15.15 9.12
C THR A 249 17.70 -14.97 10.43
N CYS A 250 17.63 -13.73 10.91
CA CYS A 250 16.88 -13.34 12.09
C CYS A 250 15.75 -12.41 11.70
N VAL A 251 14.54 -12.73 12.16
CA VAL A 251 13.34 -11.90 11.94
C VAL A 251 12.67 -11.55 13.25
N GLU A 252 12.11 -10.36 13.31
CA GLU A 252 11.21 -9.92 14.36
C GLU A 252 9.78 -10.24 13.96
N ILE A 253 9.00 -10.75 14.90
CA ILE A 253 7.58 -11.07 14.72
C ILE A 253 6.75 -9.96 15.35
N ILE A 254 5.91 -9.31 14.56
CA ILE A 254 4.97 -8.26 14.99
C ILE A 254 3.55 -8.79 14.80
N ARG A 255 2.83 -8.98 15.91
CA ARG A 255 1.46 -9.49 15.90
C ARG A 255 0.46 -8.37 15.63
N ALA A 256 -0.68 -8.72 15.03
CA ALA A 256 -1.77 -7.76 14.78
C ALA A 256 -2.25 -7.08 16.08
N GLU A 257 -2.31 -7.83 17.18
CA GLU A 257 -2.73 -7.36 18.51
C GLU A 257 -1.76 -6.36 19.15
N ASP A 258 -0.49 -6.39 18.75
CA ASP A 258 0.56 -5.53 19.30
C ASP A 258 0.69 -4.18 18.56
N LEU A 259 0.04 -4.02 17.40
CA LEU A 259 0.18 -2.84 16.55
C LEU A 259 -0.23 -1.53 17.22
N GLU A 260 -1.34 -1.51 17.99
CA GLU A 260 -1.76 -0.32 18.71
C GLU A 260 -0.70 0.10 19.75
N GLY A 261 -0.16 -0.87 20.49
CA GLY A 261 0.92 -0.63 21.43
C GLY A 261 2.18 -0.12 20.74
N LEU A 262 2.50 -0.68 19.57
CA LEU A 262 3.67 -0.31 18.79
C LEU A 262 3.58 1.15 18.27
N CYS A 263 2.41 1.61 17.86
CA CYS A 263 2.18 3.00 17.47
C CYS A 263 2.54 3.99 18.59
N ILE A 264 2.32 3.60 19.84
CA ILE A 264 2.58 4.44 21.02
C ILE A 264 4.04 4.34 21.46
N THR A 265 4.58 3.12 21.51
CA THR A 265 5.92 2.86 22.08
C THR A 265 7.05 3.05 21.08
N PHE A 266 6.84 2.66 19.82
CA PHE A 266 7.84 2.68 18.75
C PHE A 266 7.27 3.25 17.43
N PRO A 267 6.81 4.53 17.40
CA PRO A 267 6.18 5.11 16.21
C PRO A 267 7.08 5.11 14.97
N VAL A 268 8.39 5.17 15.15
CA VAL A 268 9.38 5.11 14.05
C VAL A 268 9.29 3.74 13.32
N LYS A 269 9.09 2.65 14.06
CA LYS A 269 8.92 1.31 13.47
C LYS A 269 7.64 1.21 12.66
N VAL A 270 6.56 1.81 13.14
CA VAL A 270 5.28 1.85 12.41
C VAL A 270 5.39 2.71 11.14
N ASP A 271 6.07 3.86 11.21
CA ASP A 271 6.36 4.68 10.03
C ASP A 271 7.15 3.90 8.97
N MET A 272 8.16 3.14 9.40
CA MET A 272 8.93 2.29 8.52
C MET A 272 8.05 1.23 7.81
N ILE A 273 7.16 0.56 8.55
CA ILE A 273 6.24 -0.42 7.97
C ILE A 273 5.31 0.25 6.94
N LEU A 274 4.74 1.42 7.27
CA LEU A 274 3.91 2.18 6.35
C LEU A 274 4.66 2.58 5.08
N ARG A 275 5.87 3.08 5.21
CA ARG A 275 6.73 3.45 4.07
C ARG A 275 7.06 2.24 3.22
N HIS A 276 7.34 1.10 3.82
CA HIS A 276 7.59 -0.14 3.09
C HIS A 276 6.36 -0.59 2.30
N LEU A 277 5.16 -0.59 2.91
CA LEU A 277 3.91 -0.90 2.23
C LEU A 277 3.63 0.06 1.06
N SER A 278 3.80 1.34 1.30
CA SER A 278 3.63 2.37 0.26
C SER A 278 4.63 2.21 -0.89
N HIS A 279 5.90 1.93 -0.57
CA HIS A 279 6.95 1.68 -1.56
C HIS A 279 6.62 0.46 -2.43
N ARG A 280 6.24 -0.65 -1.78
CA ARG A 280 5.84 -1.88 -2.47
C ARG A 280 4.64 -1.67 -3.38
N LEU A 281 3.65 -0.91 -2.95
CA LEU A 281 2.49 -0.57 -3.76
C LEU A 281 2.90 0.23 -5.01
N ARG A 282 3.83 1.18 -4.87
CA ARG A 282 4.35 1.98 -5.99
C ARG A 282 5.15 1.15 -6.99
N ASP A 283 6.06 0.31 -6.51
CA ASP A 283 6.83 -0.59 -7.36
C ASP A 283 5.92 -1.50 -8.16
N LEU A 284 4.97 -2.13 -7.49
CA LEU A 284 4.00 -3.03 -8.11
C LEU A 284 3.11 -2.29 -9.12
N THR A 285 2.71 -1.06 -8.81
CA THR A 285 1.93 -0.22 -9.74
C THR A 285 2.73 0.11 -10.99
N TYR A 286 4.01 0.45 -10.84
CA TYR A 286 4.90 0.72 -11.97
C TYR A 286 5.06 -0.52 -12.85
N ASP A 287 5.34 -1.67 -12.26
CA ASP A 287 5.55 -2.93 -12.97
C ASP A 287 4.26 -3.39 -13.67
N TYR A 288 3.11 -3.28 -13.01
CA TYR A 288 1.80 -3.57 -13.61
C TYR A 288 1.49 -2.66 -14.79
N PHE A 289 1.72 -1.35 -14.63
CA PHE A 289 1.52 -0.39 -15.71
C PHE A 289 2.42 -0.66 -16.91
N SER A 290 3.73 -0.91 -16.69
CA SER A 290 4.66 -1.28 -17.76
C SER A 290 4.16 -2.51 -18.52
N THR A 291 3.72 -3.54 -17.78
CA THR A 291 3.15 -4.76 -18.35
C THR A 291 1.88 -4.49 -19.17
N CYS A 292 0.96 -3.69 -18.66
CA CYS A 292 -0.26 -3.31 -19.38
C CYS A 292 0.04 -2.55 -20.67
N LYS A 293 1.03 -1.64 -20.63
CA LYS A 293 1.45 -0.88 -21.80
C LYS A 293 2.06 -1.79 -22.86
N ASP A 294 2.95 -2.69 -22.47
CA ASP A 294 3.58 -3.64 -23.38
C ASP A 294 2.56 -4.56 -24.03
N LEU A 295 1.57 -5.05 -23.27
CA LEU A 295 0.44 -5.80 -23.78
C LEU A 295 -0.37 -5.00 -24.80
N TYR A 296 -0.75 -3.77 -24.45
CA TYR A 296 -1.51 -2.90 -25.33
C TYR A 296 -0.78 -2.62 -26.66
N ASP A 297 0.53 -2.31 -26.60
CA ASP A 297 1.37 -2.06 -27.77
C ASP A 297 1.54 -3.32 -28.64
N GLN A 298 1.56 -4.50 -28.03
CA GLN A 298 1.66 -5.78 -28.74
C GLN A 298 0.37 -6.11 -29.50
N TYR A 299 -0.79 -5.78 -28.93
CA TYR A 299 -2.10 -6.15 -29.52
C TYR A 299 -2.72 -5.10 -30.44
N ASN A 300 -2.19 -3.87 -30.44
CA ASN A 300 -2.60 -2.82 -31.37
C ASN A 300 -1.66 -2.64 -32.57
N LYS A 301 -0.59 -3.46 -32.67
CA LYS A 301 0.22 -3.61 -33.87
C LYS A 301 -0.36 -4.65 -34.80
#